data_c3be7326d88ae45957845fa2aa043c08
#
_entry.id   c3be7326d88ae45957845fa2aa043c08
#
_cell.length_a   1.000
_cell.length_b   1.000
_cell.length_c   1.000
_cell.angle_alpha   90.00
_cell.angle_beta   90.00
_cell.angle_gamma   90.00
#
_symmetry.space_group_name_H-M   'P 1'
#
loop_
_entity.id
_entity.type
_entity.pdbx_description
1 polymer ?
#
loop_
_entity_poly.entity_id
_entity_poly.type
_entity_poly.pdbx_seq_one_letter_code
_entity_poly.pdbx_strand_id
1 'polypeptide(L)'
;MNKSDAILPLAQDADPVSDMVDNERDEAELVKSRRLILLLALLMVVTGVWAWFATLDEVSTGTGKVIPSSREQVLQTLDGGILTELNVREGSRVAAGQVVARLDPTRSESNVGESQAKYRASLAASIRLTAEVNNQPLIFPPSLKAWPGLLAEETRLYHSRRDQLTKSMRQLEQSLSLVKSELAINERLAKTGAASNVEVLRLRQQAADIELKKIDLNTRYYVDAREQLSKANADVASLAEVIKGRADSVARLTVRSPVQGIVKNIKVNTIGGVIAPNGELMDIVPIDGRLLIEARISPRDIAFIHPDQKALVKITAYDYAIYGALNGVVETISPDTIQDEAKPDLYYYRVFIRTDHNYLENKHGKRFFNRSGNDRHC
;
A
#
# COMPACT_ATOMS: atom_id res chain seq x y z
N MET A 1 62.51 93.37 -45.56
CA MET A 1 62.38 94.03 -46.86
C MET A 1 60.94 94.08 -47.25
N ASN A 2 60.43 95.21 -47.26
CA ASN A 2 59.42 95.95 -48.05
C ASN A 2 57.96 95.48 -47.93
N LYS A 3 57.24 96.37 -47.33
CA LYS A 3 56.39 97.50 -47.81
C LYS A 3 54.98 97.02 -48.22
N SER A 4 54.06 97.55 -47.47
CA SER A 4 53.10 98.64 -47.79
C SER A 4 52.00 98.19 -48.78
N ASP A 5 50.80 98.49 -48.66
CA ASP A 5 50.10 99.72 -48.30
C ASP A 5 48.61 99.46 -47.97
N ALA A 6 48.10 100.41 -47.27
CA ALA A 6 46.71 100.66 -46.90
C ALA A 6 45.74 100.72 -48.08
N ILE A 7 44.46 100.46 -47.82
CA ILE A 7 43.36 101.37 -48.15
C ILE A 7 42.09 100.88 -47.43
N LEU A 8 41.49 101.70 -46.49
CA LEU A 8 40.08 101.77 -46.20
C LEU A 8 39.35 102.39 -47.36
N PRO A 9 38.09 102.12 -47.67
CA PRO A 9 37.00 102.75 -46.96
C PRO A 9 35.64 102.06 -46.97
N LEU A 10 34.79 102.64 -46.22
CA LEU A 10 33.35 102.91 -46.31
C LEU A 10 32.38 101.86 -45.64
N ALA A 11 31.76 102.39 -44.62
CA ALA A 11 30.55 102.00 -44.01
C ALA A 11 29.42 101.83 -45.03
N GLN A 12 28.67 100.82 -44.91
CA GLN A 12 27.37 100.73 -45.56
C GLN A 12 26.33 100.23 -44.48
N ASP A 13 25.34 101.05 -44.40
CA ASP A 13 24.21 101.00 -43.45
C ASP A 13 23.60 99.58 -43.39
N ALA A 14 23.51 99.04 -42.16
CA ALA A 14 22.70 97.89 -41.80
C ALA A 14 21.29 98.37 -41.56
N ASP A 15 20.35 97.85 -42.39
CA ASP A 15 18.90 98.08 -42.16
C ASP A 15 18.42 97.31 -40.91
N PRO A 16 17.82 97.98 -39.93
CA PRO A 16 17.38 97.41 -38.68
C PRO A 16 16.16 96.47 -38.82
N VAL A 17 15.57 96.35 -39.99
CA VAL A 17 14.38 95.52 -40.26
C VAL A 17 14.75 94.05 -40.58
N SER A 18 15.97 93.74 -41.07
CA SER A 18 16.40 92.39 -41.34
C SER A 18 16.69 91.59 -40.10
N ASP A 19 17.26 92.23 -39.08
CA ASP A 19 17.61 91.56 -37.84
C ASP A 19 16.40 91.15 -36.97
N MET A 20 15.24 91.81 -37.10
CA MET A 20 14.01 91.39 -36.43
C MET A 20 13.32 90.16 -37.07
N VAL A 21 13.42 89.94 -38.38
CA VAL A 21 12.78 88.86 -39.06
C VAL A 21 13.58 87.56 -38.88
N ASP A 22 14.91 87.65 -38.84
CA ASP A 22 15.75 86.46 -38.59
C ASP A 22 15.70 85.96 -37.13
N ASN A 23 15.49 86.85 -36.16
CA ASN A 23 15.36 86.52 -34.76
C ASN A 23 14.01 85.79 -34.47
N GLU A 24 12.90 86.16 -35.14
CA GLU A 24 11.61 85.40 -35.00
C GLU A 24 11.65 84.03 -35.68
N ARG A 25 12.42 83.84 -36.72
CA ARG A 25 12.62 82.50 -37.38
C ARG A 25 13.49 81.63 -36.53
N ASP A 26 14.55 82.10 -35.95
CA ASP A 26 15.42 81.35 -35.05
C ASP A 26 14.70 80.93 -33.75
N GLU A 27 13.82 81.77 -33.18
CA GLU A 27 13.03 81.40 -32.02
C GLU A 27 11.98 80.31 -32.35
N ALA A 28 11.35 80.41 -33.55
CA ALA A 28 10.42 79.35 -34.02
C ALA A 28 11.09 78.04 -34.30
N GLU A 29 12.31 78.03 -34.83
CA GLU A 29 13.11 76.80 -35.02
C GLU A 29 13.63 76.25 -33.68
N LEU A 30 14.05 77.06 -32.74
CA LEU A 30 14.47 76.66 -31.42
C LEU A 30 13.31 76.04 -30.64
N VAL A 31 12.08 76.53 -30.76
CA VAL A 31 10.88 75.96 -30.12
C VAL A 31 10.50 74.60 -30.77
N LYS A 32 10.67 74.46 -32.06
CA LYS A 32 10.43 73.17 -32.78
C LYS A 32 11.49 72.14 -32.39
N SER A 33 12.77 72.50 -32.36
CA SER A 33 13.87 71.63 -31.96
C SER A 33 13.73 71.20 -30.48
N ARG A 34 13.36 72.10 -29.60
CA ARG A 34 13.08 71.81 -28.17
C ARG A 34 11.91 70.84 -28.00
N ARG A 35 10.83 70.97 -28.78
CA ARG A 35 9.71 70.01 -28.76
C ARG A 35 10.14 68.64 -29.30
N LEU A 36 11.00 68.62 -30.32
CA LEU A 36 11.55 67.37 -30.86
C LEU A 36 12.46 66.68 -29.85
N ILE A 37 13.32 67.39 -29.15
CA ILE A 37 14.15 66.86 -28.07
C ILE A 37 13.32 66.32 -26.90
N LEU A 38 12.26 67.06 -26.52
CA LEU A 38 11.35 66.61 -25.48
C LEU A 38 10.56 65.34 -25.88
N LEU A 39 10.15 65.24 -27.15
CA LEU A 39 9.51 64.04 -27.69
C LEU A 39 10.49 62.86 -27.71
N LEU A 40 11.75 63.08 -28.13
CA LEU A 40 12.79 62.03 -28.09
C LEU A 40 13.12 61.60 -26.65
N ALA A 41 13.20 62.57 -25.71
CA ALA A 41 13.43 62.25 -24.32
C ALA A 41 12.25 61.50 -23.72
N LEU A 42 11.01 61.89 -24.04
CA LEU A 42 9.80 61.16 -23.62
C LEU A 42 9.77 59.74 -24.20
N LEU A 43 10.11 59.57 -25.49
CA LEU A 43 10.18 58.25 -26.12
C LEU A 43 11.25 57.39 -25.43
N MET A 44 12.40 57.96 -25.10
CA MET A 44 13.47 57.22 -24.42
C MET A 44 13.05 56.81 -22.98
N VAL A 45 12.32 57.67 -22.29
CA VAL A 45 11.76 57.31 -20.96
C VAL A 45 10.71 56.21 -21.08
N VAL A 46 9.80 56.30 -22.07
CA VAL A 46 8.77 55.28 -22.32
C VAL A 46 9.39 53.97 -22.68
N THR A 47 10.41 53.96 -23.57
CA THR A 47 11.12 52.72 -23.91
C THR A 47 11.94 52.15 -22.75
N GLY A 48 12.52 53.02 -21.91
CA GLY A 48 13.21 52.61 -20.69
C GLY A 48 12.27 51.98 -19.67
N VAL A 49 11.10 52.58 -19.46
CA VAL A 49 10.06 52.05 -18.58
C VAL A 49 9.52 50.71 -19.15
N TRP A 50 9.28 50.63 -20.47
CA TRP A 50 8.85 49.41 -21.12
C TRP A 50 9.91 48.30 -21.00
N ALA A 51 11.18 48.61 -21.20
CA ALA A 51 12.29 47.66 -21.06
C ALA A 51 12.47 47.17 -19.62
N TRP A 52 12.15 48.01 -18.63
CA TRP A 52 12.20 47.64 -17.21
C TRP A 52 11.11 46.62 -16.84
N PHE A 53 9.92 46.69 -17.48
CA PHE A 53 8.81 45.75 -17.27
C PHE A 53 8.81 44.60 -18.25
N ALA A 54 9.63 44.62 -19.29
CA ALA A 54 9.73 43.56 -20.29
C ALA A 54 10.41 42.32 -19.67
N THR A 55 9.64 41.24 -19.52
CA THR A 55 10.19 39.91 -19.14
C THR A 55 10.54 39.16 -20.40
N LEU A 56 11.78 38.67 -20.48
CA LEU A 56 12.20 37.74 -21.50
C LEU A 56 11.98 36.32 -21.00
N ASP A 57 11.20 35.53 -21.73
CA ASP A 57 11.07 34.10 -21.46
C ASP A 57 12.30 33.38 -22.01
N GLU A 58 13.08 32.78 -21.10
CA GLU A 58 14.18 31.92 -21.49
C GLU A 58 13.65 30.49 -21.66
N VAL A 59 13.77 29.94 -22.87
CA VAL A 59 13.27 28.64 -23.23
C VAL A 59 14.44 27.67 -23.36
N SER A 60 14.53 26.73 -22.41
CA SER A 60 15.45 25.60 -22.51
C SER A 60 14.83 24.49 -23.35
N THR A 61 15.60 23.98 -24.32
CA THR A 61 15.14 22.92 -25.23
C THR A 61 15.95 21.64 -25.03
N GLY A 62 15.28 20.50 -25.13
CA GLY A 62 15.91 19.20 -25.01
C GLY A 62 15.25 18.16 -25.89
N THR A 63 15.94 17.08 -26.16
CA THR A 63 15.39 15.90 -26.84
C THR A 63 15.04 14.85 -25.78
N GLY A 64 13.97 14.11 -25.98
CA GLY A 64 13.54 13.13 -24.99
C GLY A 64 12.87 11.91 -25.62
N LYS A 65 12.74 10.87 -24.83
CA LYS A 65 11.98 9.65 -25.15
C LYS A 65 10.83 9.47 -24.18
N VAL A 66 9.74 8.94 -24.67
CA VAL A 66 8.62 8.52 -23.81
C VAL A 66 9.03 7.23 -23.11
N ILE A 67 8.94 7.23 -21.79
CA ILE A 67 9.15 6.05 -20.96
C ILE A 67 7.84 5.72 -20.25
N PRO A 68 7.59 4.47 -19.86
CA PRO A 68 6.46 4.14 -19.00
C PRO A 68 6.51 4.97 -17.70
N SER A 69 5.40 5.58 -17.31
CA SER A 69 5.28 6.36 -16.07
C SER A 69 5.47 5.50 -14.82
N SER A 70 5.18 4.21 -14.92
CA SER A 70 5.32 3.23 -13.86
C SER A 70 6.19 2.08 -14.32
N ARG A 71 6.99 1.55 -13.40
CA ARG A 71 7.81 0.35 -13.65
C ARG A 71 6.91 -0.85 -13.89
N GLU A 72 7.39 -1.78 -14.70
CA GLU A 72 6.76 -3.08 -14.91
C GLU A 72 6.51 -3.74 -13.54
N GLN A 73 5.29 -4.24 -13.34
CA GLN A 73 4.91 -4.96 -12.15
C GLN A 73 5.06 -6.45 -12.42
N VAL A 74 6.04 -7.07 -11.78
CA VAL A 74 6.24 -8.51 -11.84
C VAL A 74 5.25 -9.18 -10.90
N LEU A 75 4.36 -9.99 -11.44
CA LEU A 75 3.38 -10.74 -10.67
C LEU A 75 3.98 -12.08 -10.27
N GLN A 76 4.23 -12.24 -8.97
CA GLN A 76 4.84 -13.44 -8.38
C GLN A 76 3.84 -14.15 -7.47
N THR A 77 4.00 -15.46 -7.32
CA THR A 77 3.21 -16.27 -6.39
C THR A 77 4.06 -16.67 -5.20
N LEU A 78 3.61 -16.32 -3.98
CA LEU A 78 4.36 -16.63 -2.76
C LEU A 78 4.48 -18.13 -2.50
N ASP A 79 3.34 -18.84 -2.59
CA ASP A 79 3.26 -20.26 -2.21
C ASP A 79 3.53 -21.19 -3.39
N GLY A 80 3.51 -20.70 -4.64
CA GLY A 80 3.57 -21.50 -5.85
C GLY A 80 2.36 -22.42 -6.02
N GLY A 81 2.44 -23.36 -6.94
CA GLY A 81 1.38 -24.35 -7.17
C GLY A 81 1.24 -24.78 -8.62
N ILE A 82 0.20 -25.55 -8.91
CA ILE A 82 -0.14 -26.01 -10.26
C ILE A 82 -1.13 -25.02 -10.87
N LEU A 83 -0.87 -24.53 -12.07
CA LEU A 83 -1.74 -23.60 -12.79
C LEU A 83 -2.99 -24.37 -13.28
N THR A 84 -4.18 -24.00 -12.81
CA THR A 84 -5.46 -24.61 -13.24
C THR A 84 -6.18 -23.78 -14.27
N GLU A 85 -6.13 -22.44 -14.14
CA GLU A 85 -6.77 -21.50 -15.06
C GLU A 85 -5.86 -20.33 -15.36
N LEU A 86 -5.82 -19.93 -16.64
CA LEU A 86 -5.16 -18.72 -17.10
C LEU A 86 -6.17 -17.90 -17.90
N ASN A 87 -6.61 -16.75 -17.35
CA ASN A 87 -7.71 -15.95 -17.89
C ASN A 87 -7.25 -14.80 -18.79
N VAL A 88 -5.95 -14.72 -19.06
CA VAL A 88 -5.33 -13.64 -19.84
C VAL A 88 -4.34 -14.19 -20.83
N ARG A 89 -4.04 -13.40 -21.87
CA ARG A 89 -3.00 -13.67 -22.86
C ARG A 89 -2.05 -12.49 -22.94
N GLU A 90 -0.88 -12.70 -23.51
CA GLU A 90 0.04 -11.58 -23.80
C GLU A 90 -0.67 -10.52 -24.66
N GLY A 91 -0.49 -9.25 -24.28
CA GLY A 91 -1.17 -8.12 -24.90
C GLY A 91 -2.59 -7.83 -24.38
N SER A 92 -3.15 -8.70 -23.52
CA SER A 92 -4.46 -8.45 -22.90
C SER A 92 -4.42 -7.27 -21.93
N ARG A 93 -5.48 -6.46 -21.95
CA ARG A 93 -5.69 -5.42 -20.94
C ARG A 93 -6.37 -6.03 -19.71
N VAL A 94 -5.85 -5.69 -18.55
CA VAL A 94 -6.38 -6.12 -17.25
C VAL A 94 -6.71 -4.91 -16.38
N ALA A 95 -7.78 -5.04 -15.60
CA ALA A 95 -8.14 -4.04 -14.59
C ALA A 95 -7.47 -4.38 -13.25
N ALA A 96 -7.30 -3.39 -12.37
CA ALA A 96 -6.86 -3.63 -11.01
C ALA A 96 -7.85 -4.56 -10.28
N GLY A 97 -7.34 -5.59 -9.57
CA GLY A 97 -8.14 -6.61 -8.89
C GLY A 97 -8.70 -7.72 -9.79
N GLN A 98 -8.55 -7.64 -11.11
CA GLN A 98 -9.01 -8.69 -12.04
C GLN A 98 -8.25 -9.98 -11.81
N VAL A 99 -8.96 -11.12 -11.80
CA VAL A 99 -8.36 -12.46 -11.71
C VAL A 99 -7.64 -12.78 -13.03
N VAL A 100 -6.35 -13.00 -12.95
CA VAL A 100 -5.49 -13.30 -14.11
C VAL A 100 -5.18 -14.78 -14.21
N ALA A 101 -5.04 -15.46 -13.07
CA ALA A 101 -4.79 -16.91 -13.01
C ALA A 101 -5.36 -17.51 -11.72
N ARG A 102 -5.56 -18.84 -11.73
CA ARG A 102 -5.87 -19.63 -10.54
C ARG A 102 -4.93 -20.82 -10.43
N LEU A 103 -4.50 -21.08 -9.23
CA LEU A 103 -3.70 -22.25 -8.88
C LEU A 103 -4.58 -23.29 -8.21
N ASP A 104 -4.15 -24.55 -8.22
CA ASP A 104 -4.86 -25.67 -7.62
C ASP A 104 -5.00 -25.47 -6.10
N PRO A 105 -6.22 -25.36 -5.57
CA PRO A 105 -6.45 -25.13 -4.16
C PRO A 105 -6.47 -26.42 -3.32
N THR A 106 -6.52 -27.62 -3.94
CA THR A 106 -6.84 -28.88 -3.29
C THR A 106 -6.01 -29.14 -2.03
N ARG A 107 -4.70 -28.98 -2.13
CA ARG A 107 -3.79 -29.19 -0.99
C ARG A 107 -4.00 -28.15 0.13
N SER A 108 -4.14 -26.90 -0.27
CA SER A 108 -4.29 -25.79 0.69
C SER A 108 -5.65 -25.83 1.38
N GLU A 109 -6.72 -26.14 0.65
CA GLU A 109 -8.06 -26.34 1.22
C GLU A 109 -8.11 -27.54 2.16
N SER A 110 -7.43 -28.66 1.81
CA SER A 110 -7.32 -29.82 2.70
C SER A 110 -6.62 -29.46 4.01
N ASN A 111 -5.55 -28.66 3.96
CA ASN A 111 -4.84 -28.19 5.14
C ASN A 111 -5.70 -27.25 6.02
N VAL A 112 -6.51 -26.40 5.40
CA VAL A 112 -7.51 -25.56 6.11
C VAL A 112 -8.55 -26.46 6.77
N GLY A 113 -9.10 -27.43 6.03
CA GLY A 113 -10.10 -28.38 6.52
C GLY A 113 -9.62 -29.19 7.73
N GLU A 114 -8.38 -29.68 7.69
CA GLU A 114 -7.74 -30.38 8.82
C GLU A 114 -7.66 -29.49 10.07
N SER A 115 -7.19 -28.24 9.90
CA SER A 115 -7.10 -27.29 11.03
C SER A 115 -8.46 -26.94 11.61
N GLN A 116 -9.45 -26.76 10.74
CA GLN A 116 -10.82 -26.51 11.16
C GLN A 116 -11.42 -27.70 11.93
N ALA A 117 -11.12 -28.92 11.51
CA ALA A 117 -11.57 -30.13 12.22
C ALA A 117 -10.98 -30.21 13.64
N LYS A 118 -9.67 -29.96 13.77
CA LYS A 118 -8.98 -29.90 15.07
C LYS A 118 -9.53 -28.75 15.95
N TYR A 119 -9.74 -27.58 15.36
CA TYR A 119 -10.33 -26.44 16.07
C TYR A 119 -11.72 -26.76 16.63
N ARG A 120 -12.60 -27.36 15.84
CA ARG A 120 -13.94 -27.77 16.26
C ARG A 120 -13.89 -28.77 17.41
N ALA A 121 -13.00 -29.74 17.35
CA ALA A 121 -12.82 -30.74 18.40
C ALA A 121 -12.35 -30.07 19.71
N SER A 122 -11.31 -29.22 19.65
CA SER A 122 -10.82 -28.49 20.82
C SER A 122 -11.87 -27.53 21.40
N LEU A 123 -12.65 -26.87 20.54
CA LEU A 123 -13.74 -25.99 20.97
C LEU A 123 -14.86 -26.76 21.69
N ALA A 124 -15.27 -27.90 21.14
CA ALA A 124 -16.29 -28.76 21.77
C ALA A 124 -15.80 -29.29 23.14
N ALA A 125 -14.54 -29.72 23.22
CA ALA A 125 -13.91 -30.14 24.47
C ALA A 125 -13.84 -28.99 25.50
N SER A 126 -13.45 -27.78 25.07
CA SER A 126 -13.41 -26.59 25.94
C SER A 126 -14.78 -26.27 26.51
N ILE A 127 -15.83 -26.33 25.70
CA ILE A 127 -17.21 -26.08 26.16
C ILE A 127 -17.65 -27.14 27.17
N ARG A 128 -17.37 -28.42 26.89
CA ARG A 128 -17.65 -29.51 27.83
C ARG A 128 -16.90 -29.29 29.16
N LEU A 129 -15.62 -29.02 29.12
CA LEU A 129 -14.81 -28.82 30.30
C LEU A 129 -15.24 -27.59 31.10
N THR A 130 -15.65 -26.53 30.41
CA THR A 130 -16.24 -25.34 31.06
C THR A 130 -17.50 -25.69 31.80
N ALA A 131 -18.38 -26.52 31.22
CA ALA A 131 -19.59 -27.01 31.87
C ALA A 131 -19.26 -27.89 33.08
N GLU A 132 -18.23 -28.77 32.97
CA GLU A 132 -17.75 -29.60 34.08
C GLU A 132 -17.21 -28.75 35.25
N VAL A 133 -16.30 -27.82 34.97
CA VAL A 133 -15.65 -26.97 35.99
C VAL A 133 -16.65 -26.07 36.72
N ASN A 134 -17.61 -25.52 35.97
CA ASN A 134 -18.62 -24.59 36.53
C ASN A 134 -19.88 -25.32 37.03
N ASN A 135 -19.92 -26.65 36.92
CA ASN A 135 -21.09 -27.47 37.27
C ASN A 135 -22.38 -26.97 36.60
N GLN A 136 -22.28 -26.59 35.31
CA GLN A 136 -23.38 -26.08 34.51
C GLN A 136 -23.87 -27.11 33.50
N PRO A 137 -25.11 -27.02 32.99
CA PRO A 137 -25.57 -27.87 31.89
C PRO A 137 -24.71 -27.64 30.63
N LEU A 138 -24.44 -28.74 29.93
CA LEU A 138 -23.68 -28.70 28.65
C LEU A 138 -24.54 -28.13 27.53
N ILE A 139 -24.20 -26.96 27.01
CA ILE A 139 -24.91 -26.31 25.92
C ILE A 139 -23.88 -25.94 24.83
N PHE A 140 -24.04 -26.50 23.63
CA PHE A 140 -23.19 -26.20 22.48
C PHE A 140 -23.73 -25.03 21.66
N PRO A 141 -22.85 -24.15 21.14
CA PRO A 141 -23.25 -23.04 20.30
C PRO A 141 -23.78 -23.54 18.94
N PRO A 142 -24.61 -22.73 18.25
CA PRO A 142 -25.17 -23.07 16.94
C PRO A 142 -24.12 -23.44 15.88
N SER A 143 -22.92 -22.84 15.99
CA SER A 143 -21.80 -23.08 15.05
C SER A 143 -21.30 -24.53 15.03
N LEU A 144 -21.51 -25.29 16.11
CA LEU A 144 -21.12 -26.70 16.17
C LEU A 144 -22.24 -27.68 15.81
N LYS A 145 -23.49 -27.21 15.63
CA LYS A 145 -24.64 -28.10 15.32
C LYS A 145 -24.52 -28.88 14.03
N ALA A 146 -23.70 -28.41 13.10
CA ALA A 146 -23.43 -29.11 11.85
C ALA A 146 -22.66 -30.43 12.02
N TRP A 147 -22.11 -30.71 13.22
CA TRP A 147 -21.30 -31.89 13.51
C TRP A 147 -21.90 -32.73 14.66
N PRO A 148 -23.07 -33.37 14.46
CA PRO A 148 -23.80 -34.05 15.53
C PRO A 148 -23.02 -35.21 16.13
N GLY A 149 -22.18 -35.91 15.38
CA GLY A 149 -21.32 -36.99 15.87
C GLY A 149 -20.34 -36.49 16.96
N LEU A 150 -19.63 -35.39 16.71
CA LEU A 150 -18.72 -34.78 17.69
C LEU A 150 -19.47 -34.36 18.97
N LEU A 151 -20.63 -33.72 18.80
CA LEU A 151 -21.43 -33.29 19.94
C LEU A 151 -21.92 -34.46 20.78
N ALA A 152 -22.33 -35.56 20.13
CA ALA A 152 -22.79 -36.78 20.83
C ALA A 152 -21.65 -37.43 21.63
N GLU A 153 -20.42 -37.43 21.09
CA GLU A 153 -19.23 -37.97 21.80
C GLU A 153 -18.90 -37.14 23.04
N GLU A 154 -18.81 -35.82 22.88
CA GLU A 154 -18.52 -34.91 24.02
C GLU A 154 -19.63 -34.93 25.07
N THR A 155 -20.90 -35.07 24.65
CA THR A 155 -22.02 -35.22 25.57
C THR A 155 -21.94 -36.53 26.34
N ARG A 156 -21.62 -37.65 25.68
CA ARG A 156 -21.44 -38.94 26.38
C ARG A 156 -20.28 -38.87 27.36
N LEU A 157 -19.18 -38.27 26.98
CA LEU A 157 -18.01 -38.11 27.84
C LEU A 157 -18.37 -37.24 29.08
N TYR A 158 -19.08 -36.14 28.88
CA TYR A 158 -19.58 -35.29 29.96
C TYR A 158 -20.40 -36.08 31.00
N HIS A 159 -21.40 -36.82 30.53
CA HIS A 159 -22.25 -37.62 31.42
C HIS A 159 -21.46 -38.73 32.10
N SER A 160 -20.62 -39.46 31.36
CA SER A 160 -19.81 -40.56 31.92
C SER A 160 -18.89 -40.09 33.05
N ARG A 161 -18.14 -38.99 32.86
CA ARG A 161 -17.25 -38.44 33.87
C ARG A 161 -18.01 -37.95 35.12
N ARG A 162 -19.12 -37.28 34.90
CA ARG A 162 -19.98 -36.77 35.96
C ARG A 162 -20.67 -37.90 36.78
N ASP A 163 -21.15 -38.92 36.08
CA ASP A 163 -21.73 -40.11 36.72
C ASP A 163 -20.69 -40.87 37.52
N GLN A 164 -19.46 -41.02 37.00
CA GLN A 164 -18.37 -41.64 37.72
C GLN A 164 -18.07 -40.90 39.05
N LEU A 165 -17.92 -39.56 38.98
CA LEU A 165 -17.71 -38.74 40.17
C LEU A 165 -18.87 -38.94 41.17
N THR A 166 -20.11 -38.81 40.71
CA THR A 166 -21.28 -38.90 41.56
C THR A 166 -21.40 -40.27 42.22
N LYS A 167 -21.13 -41.38 41.48
CA LYS A 167 -21.18 -42.75 42.04
C LYS A 167 -20.08 -42.95 43.09
N SER A 168 -18.84 -42.51 42.79
CA SER A 168 -17.72 -42.63 43.74
C SER A 168 -17.95 -41.78 45.01
N MET A 169 -18.46 -40.56 44.85
CA MET A 169 -18.83 -39.71 46.00
C MET A 169 -19.92 -40.34 46.87
N ARG A 170 -20.97 -40.89 46.25
CA ARG A 170 -22.05 -41.59 46.96
C ARG A 170 -21.53 -42.80 47.71
N GLN A 171 -20.62 -43.60 47.13
CA GLN A 171 -20.03 -44.76 47.80
C GLN A 171 -19.22 -44.35 49.06
N LEU A 172 -18.38 -43.28 48.91
CA LEU A 172 -17.64 -42.76 50.06
C LEU A 172 -18.57 -42.20 51.15
N GLU A 173 -19.68 -41.56 50.75
CA GLU A 173 -20.68 -41.01 51.65
C GLU A 173 -21.43 -42.10 52.42
N GLN A 174 -21.78 -43.20 51.74
CA GLN A 174 -22.37 -44.41 52.41
C GLN A 174 -21.39 -45.04 53.40
N SER A 175 -20.11 -45.19 53.01
CA SER A 175 -19.07 -45.72 53.92
C SER A 175 -18.86 -44.82 55.12
N LEU A 176 -18.84 -43.48 54.91
CA LEU A 176 -18.73 -42.51 55.99
C LEU A 176 -19.92 -42.57 56.96
N SER A 177 -21.13 -42.72 56.42
CA SER A 177 -22.36 -42.86 57.21
C SER A 177 -22.32 -44.09 58.09
N LEU A 178 -21.88 -45.24 57.57
CA LEU A 178 -21.73 -46.46 58.34
C LEU A 178 -20.72 -46.32 59.50
N VAL A 179 -19.51 -45.80 59.21
CA VAL A 179 -18.47 -45.57 60.21
C VAL A 179 -18.93 -44.56 61.27
N LYS A 180 -19.64 -43.48 60.91
CA LYS A 180 -20.21 -42.52 61.86
C LYS A 180 -21.28 -43.12 62.72
N SER A 181 -22.11 -44.05 62.19
CA SER A 181 -23.13 -44.77 62.99
C SER A 181 -22.48 -45.70 64.02
N GLU A 182 -21.42 -46.44 63.57
CA GLU A 182 -20.64 -47.32 64.48
C GLU A 182 -19.92 -46.49 65.55
N LEU A 183 -19.31 -45.37 65.17
CA LEU A 183 -18.67 -44.44 66.11
C LEU A 183 -19.63 -43.94 67.16
N ALA A 184 -20.86 -43.51 66.78
CA ALA A 184 -21.88 -43.02 67.69
C ALA A 184 -22.35 -44.09 68.72
N ILE A 185 -22.37 -45.36 68.31
CA ILE A 185 -22.68 -46.49 69.21
C ILE A 185 -21.52 -46.70 70.17
N ASN A 186 -20.25 -46.77 69.67
CA ASN A 186 -19.10 -47.01 70.52
C ASN A 186 -18.80 -45.85 71.47
N GLU A 187 -19.07 -44.61 71.11
CA GLU A 187 -18.94 -43.45 72.01
C GLU A 187 -19.97 -43.53 73.19
N ARG A 188 -21.19 -44.03 72.95
CA ARG A 188 -22.16 -44.26 73.98
C ARG A 188 -21.73 -45.38 74.93
N LEU A 189 -21.26 -46.48 74.41
CA LEU A 189 -20.76 -47.63 75.17
C LEU A 189 -19.50 -47.31 76.00
N ALA A 190 -18.58 -46.50 75.39
CA ALA A 190 -17.40 -46.04 76.12
C ALA A 190 -17.69 -45.16 77.32
N LYS A 191 -18.74 -44.33 77.27
CA LYS A 191 -19.22 -43.54 78.39
C LYS A 191 -19.75 -44.40 79.59
N THR A 192 -20.23 -45.60 79.30
CA THR A 192 -20.68 -46.56 80.29
C THR A 192 -19.63 -47.60 80.70
N GLY A 193 -18.39 -47.44 80.14
CA GLY A 193 -17.28 -48.38 80.38
C GLY A 193 -17.39 -49.71 79.64
N ALA A 194 -18.35 -49.84 78.68
CA ALA A 194 -18.61 -51.06 77.92
C ALA A 194 -17.85 -51.17 76.61
N ALA A 195 -17.13 -50.12 76.22
CA ALA A 195 -16.28 -50.10 75.04
C ALA A 195 -14.91 -49.40 75.29
N SER A 196 -13.87 -49.73 74.53
CA SER A 196 -12.53 -49.14 74.65
C SER A 196 -12.49 -47.76 74.01
N ASN A 197 -11.89 -46.78 74.68
CA ASN A 197 -11.56 -45.45 74.09
C ASN A 197 -10.62 -45.55 72.87
N VAL A 198 -9.82 -46.60 72.82
CA VAL A 198 -8.90 -46.85 71.62
C VAL A 198 -9.76 -47.14 70.39
N GLU A 199 -10.87 -47.90 70.58
CA GLU A 199 -11.76 -48.23 69.48
C GLU A 199 -12.51 -46.98 68.95
N VAL A 200 -12.94 -46.12 69.88
CA VAL A 200 -13.51 -44.81 69.51
C VAL A 200 -12.52 -43.95 68.73
N LEU A 201 -11.26 -43.92 69.16
CA LEU A 201 -10.21 -43.18 68.44
C LEU A 201 -9.94 -43.75 67.07
N ARG A 202 -9.89 -45.09 66.91
CA ARG A 202 -9.74 -45.77 65.63
C ARG A 202 -10.85 -45.45 64.65
N LEU A 203 -12.11 -45.45 65.11
CA LEU A 203 -13.27 -45.12 64.26
C LEU A 203 -13.30 -43.65 63.87
N ARG A 204 -12.88 -42.73 64.74
CA ARG A 204 -12.73 -41.31 64.42
C ARG A 204 -11.66 -41.12 63.32
N GLN A 205 -10.53 -41.80 63.43
CA GLN A 205 -9.48 -41.74 62.43
C GLN A 205 -9.98 -42.30 61.09
N GLN A 206 -10.71 -43.42 61.08
CA GLN A 206 -11.29 -44.01 59.88
C GLN A 206 -12.34 -43.09 59.24
N ALA A 207 -13.17 -42.38 60.03
CA ALA A 207 -14.08 -41.40 59.51
C ALA A 207 -13.36 -40.21 58.86
N ALA A 208 -12.28 -39.70 59.50
CA ALA A 208 -11.47 -38.64 58.98
C ALA A 208 -10.75 -39.04 57.66
N ASP A 209 -10.25 -40.25 57.56
CA ASP A 209 -9.60 -40.80 56.35
C ASP A 209 -10.58 -40.87 55.18
N ILE A 210 -11.88 -41.25 55.44
CA ILE A 210 -12.89 -41.26 54.38
C ILE A 210 -13.29 -39.83 53.96
N GLU A 211 -13.36 -38.89 54.91
CA GLU A 211 -13.59 -37.46 54.59
C GLU A 211 -12.45 -36.88 53.74
N LEU A 212 -11.19 -37.18 54.05
CA LEU A 212 -10.04 -36.78 53.25
C LEU A 212 -10.12 -37.38 51.83
N LYS A 213 -10.45 -38.68 51.69
CA LYS A 213 -10.63 -39.33 50.37
C LYS A 213 -11.71 -38.67 49.54
N LYS A 214 -12.82 -38.23 50.18
CA LYS A 214 -13.92 -37.53 49.53
C LYS A 214 -13.46 -36.16 48.98
N ILE A 215 -12.72 -35.41 49.81
CA ILE A 215 -12.16 -34.11 49.43
C ILE A 215 -11.12 -34.29 48.28
N ASP A 216 -10.21 -35.27 48.41
CA ASP A 216 -9.19 -35.57 47.42
C ASP A 216 -9.82 -35.94 46.07
N LEU A 217 -10.80 -36.85 46.05
CA LEU A 217 -11.51 -37.24 44.82
C LEU A 217 -12.15 -36.01 44.10
N ASN A 218 -12.81 -35.15 44.86
CA ASN A 218 -13.45 -33.96 44.34
C ASN A 218 -12.41 -32.97 43.79
N THR A 219 -11.33 -32.74 44.54
CA THR A 219 -10.26 -31.84 44.17
C THR A 219 -9.55 -32.30 42.90
N ARG A 220 -9.18 -33.60 42.84
CA ARG A 220 -8.56 -34.18 41.64
C ARG A 220 -9.41 -34.02 40.39
N TYR A 221 -10.72 -34.28 40.50
CA TYR A 221 -11.64 -34.11 39.38
C TYR A 221 -11.63 -32.68 38.82
N TYR A 222 -11.73 -31.66 39.69
CA TYR A 222 -11.75 -30.29 39.24
C TYR A 222 -10.37 -29.77 38.78
N VAL A 223 -9.29 -30.22 39.42
CA VAL A 223 -7.92 -29.87 38.97
C VAL A 223 -7.66 -30.43 37.59
N ASP A 224 -7.94 -31.72 37.37
CA ASP A 224 -7.79 -32.35 36.04
C ASP A 224 -8.68 -31.68 34.97
N ALA A 225 -9.92 -31.37 35.30
CA ALA A 225 -10.80 -30.66 34.37
C ALA A 225 -10.32 -29.25 34.04
N ARG A 226 -9.76 -28.51 34.99
CA ARG A 226 -9.19 -27.17 34.76
C ARG A 226 -7.90 -27.21 33.93
N GLU A 227 -7.03 -28.18 34.16
CA GLU A 227 -5.81 -28.37 33.39
C GLU A 227 -6.16 -28.68 31.93
N GLN A 228 -7.08 -29.64 31.71
CA GLN A 228 -7.57 -29.96 30.36
C GLN A 228 -8.26 -28.76 29.69
N LEU A 229 -9.04 -27.97 30.44
CA LEU A 229 -9.69 -26.75 29.94
C LEU A 229 -8.66 -25.73 29.51
N SER A 230 -7.63 -25.50 30.31
CA SER A 230 -6.55 -24.58 29.96
C SER A 230 -5.87 -24.98 28.64
N LYS A 231 -5.56 -26.27 28.50
CA LYS A 231 -5.00 -26.83 27.26
C LYS A 231 -5.94 -26.68 26.07
N ALA A 232 -7.22 -27.03 26.25
CA ALA A 232 -8.21 -26.92 25.17
C ALA A 232 -8.39 -25.47 24.71
N ASN A 233 -8.38 -24.50 25.63
CA ASN A 233 -8.47 -23.08 25.31
C ASN A 233 -7.21 -22.60 24.56
N ALA A 234 -6.02 -23.04 24.97
CA ALA A 234 -4.79 -22.72 24.27
C ALA A 234 -4.77 -23.29 22.84
N ASP A 235 -5.26 -24.55 22.67
CA ASP A 235 -5.40 -25.19 21.36
C ASP A 235 -6.40 -24.45 20.47
N VAL A 236 -7.54 -24.03 21.01
CA VAL A 236 -8.54 -23.21 20.29
C VAL A 236 -7.92 -21.90 19.81
N ALA A 237 -7.21 -21.17 20.68
CA ALA A 237 -6.58 -19.92 20.33
C ALA A 237 -5.49 -20.11 19.23
N SER A 238 -4.63 -21.09 19.42
CA SER A 238 -3.57 -21.40 18.46
C SER A 238 -4.13 -21.82 17.09
N LEU A 239 -5.11 -22.73 17.07
CA LEU A 239 -5.71 -23.22 15.85
C LEU A 239 -6.50 -22.13 15.10
N ALA A 240 -7.10 -21.17 15.81
CA ALA A 240 -7.77 -20.03 15.19
C ALA A 240 -6.78 -19.21 14.33
N GLU A 241 -5.58 -18.92 14.85
CA GLU A 241 -4.54 -18.20 14.09
C GLU A 241 -3.96 -19.05 12.95
N VAL A 242 -3.79 -20.36 13.15
CA VAL A 242 -3.35 -21.27 12.09
C VAL A 242 -4.36 -21.30 10.93
N ILE A 243 -5.66 -21.36 11.23
CA ILE A 243 -6.72 -21.33 10.21
C ILE A 243 -6.69 -20.02 9.43
N LYS A 244 -6.52 -18.88 10.11
CA LYS A 244 -6.42 -17.58 9.47
C LYS A 244 -5.25 -17.51 8.48
N GLY A 245 -4.05 -17.96 8.89
CA GLY A 245 -2.87 -17.99 8.01
C GLY A 245 -3.06 -18.94 6.82
N ARG A 246 -3.64 -20.14 7.05
CA ARG A 246 -3.91 -21.10 5.97
C ARG A 246 -5.00 -20.62 5.01
N ALA A 247 -6.02 -19.93 5.51
CA ALA A 247 -7.06 -19.35 4.67
C ALA A 247 -6.52 -18.22 3.78
N ASP A 248 -5.57 -17.42 4.27
CA ASP A 248 -4.87 -16.42 3.49
C ASP A 248 -4.04 -17.05 2.35
N SER A 249 -3.35 -18.18 2.62
CA SER A 249 -2.68 -18.96 1.56
C SER A 249 -3.66 -19.44 0.47
N VAL A 250 -4.85 -19.90 0.85
CA VAL A 250 -5.90 -20.28 -0.14
C VAL A 250 -6.34 -19.06 -0.95
N ALA A 251 -6.53 -17.91 -0.32
CA ALA A 251 -6.92 -16.69 -1.02
C ALA A 251 -5.88 -16.25 -2.07
N ARG A 252 -4.57 -16.40 -1.76
CA ARG A 252 -3.48 -16.09 -2.69
C ARG A 252 -3.39 -17.02 -3.90
N LEU A 253 -3.99 -18.20 -3.87
CA LEU A 253 -4.05 -19.08 -5.05
C LEU A 253 -4.89 -18.49 -6.19
N THR A 254 -5.75 -17.53 -5.90
CA THR A 254 -6.41 -16.70 -6.90
C THR A 254 -5.56 -15.47 -7.16
N VAL A 255 -4.76 -15.52 -8.23
CA VAL A 255 -3.83 -14.46 -8.59
C VAL A 255 -4.57 -13.31 -9.27
N ARG A 256 -4.42 -12.10 -8.73
CA ARG A 256 -5.08 -10.89 -9.24
C ARG A 256 -4.06 -9.85 -9.68
N SER A 257 -4.42 -9.06 -10.70
CA SER A 257 -3.61 -7.92 -11.11
C SER A 257 -3.63 -6.82 -10.03
N PRO A 258 -2.47 -6.33 -9.57
CA PRO A 258 -2.42 -5.24 -8.60
C PRO A 258 -2.78 -3.88 -9.22
N VAL A 259 -2.63 -3.74 -10.54
CA VAL A 259 -2.79 -2.48 -11.28
C VAL A 259 -3.58 -2.70 -12.57
N GLN A 260 -4.14 -1.63 -13.10
CA GLN A 260 -4.64 -1.63 -14.47
C GLN A 260 -3.45 -1.57 -15.44
N GLY A 261 -3.39 -2.50 -16.40
CA GLY A 261 -2.24 -2.58 -17.31
C GLY A 261 -2.44 -3.48 -18.50
N ILE A 262 -1.34 -3.72 -19.22
CA ILE A 262 -1.24 -4.70 -20.31
C ILE A 262 -0.29 -5.82 -19.86
N VAL A 263 -0.74 -7.06 -20.03
CA VAL A 263 0.11 -8.24 -19.82
C VAL A 263 1.19 -8.28 -20.89
N LYS A 264 2.45 -8.28 -20.48
CA LYS A 264 3.60 -8.22 -21.41
C LYS A 264 4.21 -9.59 -21.66
N ASN A 265 4.42 -10.36 -20.60
CA ASN A 265 5.21 -11.57 -20.65
C ASN A 265 4.59 -12.60 -19.68
N ILE A 266 4.22 -13.77 -20.15
CA ILE A 266 3.68 -14.85 -19.34
C ILE A 266 4.75 -15.94 -19.26
N LYS A 267 5.32 -16.15 -18.06
CA LYS A 267 6.39 -17.13 -17.83
C LYS A 267 5.86 -18.59 -17.88
N VAL A 268 4.66 -18.79 -17.34
CA VAL A 268 4.00 -20.09 -17.31
C VAL A 268 2.65 -19.97 -18.01
N ASN A 269 2.55 -20.51 -19.23
CA ASN A 269 1.37 -20.40 -20.07
C ASN A 269 0.62 -21.74 -20.25
N THR A 270 1.16 -22.84 -19.70
CA THR A 270 0.59 -24.18 -19.84
C THR A 270 -0.25 -24.52 -18.63
N ILE A 271 -1.54 -24.88 -18.84
CA ILE A 271 -2.40 -25.45 -17.80
C ILE A 271 -1.79 -26.75 -17.32
N GLY A 272 -1.72 -26.96 -16.00
CA GLY A 272 -0.98 -28.06 -15.37
C GLY A 272 0.50 -27.72 -15.12
N GLY A 273 1.00 -26.59 -15.60
CA GLY A 273 2.36 -26.12 -15.33
C GLY A 273 2.57 -25.84 -13.84
N VAL A 274 3.77 -26.15 -13.35
CA VAL A 274 4.15 -25.92 -11.95
C VAL A 274 4.88 -24.60 -11.81
N ILE A 275 4.40 -23.78 -10.88
CA ILE A 275 5.02 -22.53 -10.49
C ILE A 275 5.71 -22.74 -9.14
N ALA A 276 7.01 -22.47 -9.08
CA ALA A 276 7.76 -22.58 -7.81
C ALA A 276 7.29 -21.52 -6.80
N PRO A 277 7.50 -21.73 -5.48
CA PRO A 277 7.36 -20.67 -4.49
C PRO A 277 8.23 -19.46 -4.85
N ASN A 278 7.68 -18.26 -4.72
CA ASN A 278 8.25 -17.00 -5.20
C ASN A 278 8.50 -16.94 -6.71
N GLY A 279 7.88 -17.85 -7.47
CA GLY A 279 8.01 -17.89 -8.93
C GLY A 279 7.24 -16.76 -9.61
N GLU A 280 7.82 -16.27 -10.70
CA GLU A 280 7.22 -15.25 -11.56
C GLU A 280 6.16 -15.90 -12.46
N LEU A 281 4.96 -15.32 -12.50
CA LEU A 281 3.89 -15.75 -13.37
C LEU A 281 3.83 -14.92 -14.64
N MET A 282 3.80 -13.61 -14.51
CA MET A 282 3.72 -12.67 -15.64
C MET A 282 4.18 -11.27 -15.24
N ASP A 283 4.49 -10.47 -16.28
CA ASP A 283 4.80 -9.05 -16.15
C ASP A 283 3.60 -8.23 -16.62
N ILE A 284 3.24 -7.19 -15.85
CA ILE A 284 2.17 -6.27 -16.21
C ILE A 284 2.75 -4.87 -16.34
N VAL A 285 2.56 -4.26 -17.50
CA VAL A 285 2.91 -2.87 -17.75
C VAL A 285 1.71 -2.00 -17.40
N PRO A 286 1.80 -1.17 -16.36
CA PRO A 286 0.70 -0.29 -15.98
C PRO A 286 0.35 0.68 -17.11
N ILE A 287 -0.94 0.93 -17.31
CA ILE A 287 -1.46 1.97 -18.20
C ILE A 287 -1.92 3.12 -17.33
N ASP A 288 -1.00 4.05 -17.08
CA ASP A 288 -1.36 5.30 -16.45
C ASP A 288 -1.87 6.27 -17.53
N GLY A 289 -2.87 7.07 -17.17
CA GLY A 289 -3.41 8.09 -18.07
C GLY A 289 -2.45 9.26 -18.36
N ARG A 290 -1.17 9.13 -17.99
CA ARG A 290 -0.11 10.14 -18.12
C ARG A 290 1.13 9.52 -18.72
N LEU A 291 1.89 10.31 -19.45
CA LEU A 291 3.18 9.88 -19.99
C LEU A 291 4.31 10.49 -19.16
N LEU A 292 5.35 9.72 -18.96
CA LEU A 292 6.61 10.20 -18.40
C LEU A 292 7.62 10.32 -19.57
N ILE A 293 8.25 11.48 -19.66
CA ILE A 293 9.22 11.76 -20.71
C ILE A 293 10.57 11.98 -20.05
N GLU A 294 11.52 11.17 -20.44
CA GLU A 294 12.92 11.35 -20.09
C GLU A 294 13.56 12.28 -21.09
N ALA A 295 13.73 13.54 -20.74
CA ALA A 295 14.37 14.57 -21.55
C ALA A 295 15.87 14.67 -21.21
N ARG A 296 16.69 14.85 -22.23
CA ARG A 296 18.13 15.11 -22.15
C ARG A 296 18.35 16.60 -22.28
N ILE A 297 18.89 17.22 -21.28
CA ILE A 297 19.12 18.66 -21.20
C ILE A 297 20.62 18.94 -21.10
N SER A 298 21.08 19.95 -21.84
CA SER A 298 22.46 20.39 -21.77
C SER A 298 22.83 20.92 -20.38
N PRO A 299 24.05 20.67 -19.88
CA PRO A 299 24.53 21.25 -18.61
C PRO A 299 24.46 22.77 -18.56
N ARG A 300 24.45 23.44 -19.72
CA ARG A 300 24.35 24.91 -19.80
C ARG A 300 22.95 25.41 -19.42
N ASP A 301 21.93 24.61 -19.75
CA ASP A 301 20.52 25.02 -19.61
C ASP A 301 19.89 24.53 -18.31
N ILE A 302 20.58 23.65 -17.56
CA ILE A 302 20.02 23.05 -16.32
C ILE A 302 19.75 24.05 -15.21
N ALA A 303 20.52 25.13 -15.16
CA ALA A 303 20.38 26.18 -14.14
C ALA A 303 19.03 26.91 -14.20
N PHE A 304 18.35 26.85 -15.35
CA PHE A 304 17.05 27.51 -15.59
C PHE A 304 15.87 26.54 -15.44
N ILE A 305 16.13 25.29 -15.09
CA ILE A 305 15.07 24.27 -14.95
C ILE A 305 14.87 23.93 -13.49
N HIS A 306 13.61 23.99 -13.06
CA HIS A 306 13.22 23.69 -11.68
C HIS A 306 12.09 22.64 -11.65
N PRO A 307 12.00 21.85 -10.56
CA PRO A 307 10.82 21.03 -10.32
C PRO A 307 9.54 21.89 -10.37
N ASP A 308 8.46 21.29 -10.82
CA ASP A 308 7.14 21.93 -11.03
C ASP A 308 7.07 23.00 -12.12
N GLN A 309 8.15 23.19 -12.88
CA GLN A 309 8.16 24.07 -14.05
C GLN A 309 7.33 23.49 -15.18
N LYS A 310 6.54 24.33 -15.86
CA LYS A 310 5.76 23.95 -17.04
C LYS A 310 6.66 23.59 -18.21
N ALA A 311 6.37 22.47 -18.84
CA ALA A 311 7.09 22.00 -20.01
C ALA A 311 6.12 21.72 -21.16
N LEU A 312 6.52 22.05 -22.37
CA LEU A 312 5.78 21.79 -23.59
C LEU A 312 6.46 20.69 -24.38
N VAL A 313 5.79 19.55 -24.50
CA VAL A 313 6.34 18.37 -25.19
C VAL A 313 5.77 18.25 -26.58
N LYS A 314 6.66 18.30 -27.56
CA LYS A 314 6.36 18.10 -28.99
C LYS A 314 6.72 16.69 -29.38
N ILE A 315 5.78 15.91 -29.89
CA ILE A 315 6.02 14.51 -30.32
C ILE A 315 6.42 14.52 -31.79
N THR A 316 7.59 13.99 -32.10
CA THR A 316 8.17 14.01 -33.46
C THR A 316 7.32 13.27 -34.50
N ALA A 317 6.56 12.26 -34.08
CA ALA A 317 5.67 11.49 -34.96
C ALA A 317 4.45 12.29 -35.46
N TYR A 318 4.14 13.45 -34.86
CA TYR A 318 3.01 14.27 -35.20
C TYR A 318 3.42 15.72 -35.43
N ASP A 319 2.92 16.33 -36.52
CA ASP A 319 3.15 17.75 -36.77
C ASP A 319 2.46 18.59 -35.67
N TYR A 320 3.27 19.25 -34.84
CA TYR A 320 2.78 20.04 -33.70
C TYR A 320 1.91 21.24 -34.13
N ALA A 321 2.02 21.71 -35.36
CA ALA A 321 1.20 22.80 -35.89
C ALA A 321 -0.25 22.35 -36.09
N ILE A 322 -0.48 21.06 -36.35
CA ILE A 322 -1.78 20.44 -36.61
C ILE A 322 -2.33 19.78 -35.34
N TYR A 323 -1.47 19.02 -34.66
CA TYR A 323 -1.87 18.15 -33.54
C TYR A 323 -1.62 18.74 -32.17
N GLY A 324 -0.96 19.92 -32.10
CA GLY A 324 -0.63 20.56 -30.84
C GLY A 324 0.58 19.90 -30.15
N ALA A 325 0.77 20.25 -28.89
CA ALA A 325 1.80 19.71 -28.04
C ALA A 325 1.19 19.27 -26.69
N LEU A 326 1.86 18.38 -25.98
CA LEU A 326 1.44 17.96 -24.63
C LEU A 326 1.96 18.93 -23.59
N ASN A 327 1.08 19.40 -22.73
CA ASN A 327 1.47 20.12 -21.55
C ASN A 327 1.94 19.11 -20.50
N GLY A 328 2.98 19.45 -19.78
CA GLY A 328 3.52 18.66 -18.71
C GLY A 328 4.24 19.53 -17.69
N VAL A 329 4.69 18.89 -16.65
CA VAL A 329 5.40 19.53 -15.55
C VAL A 329 6.69 18.74 -15.29
N VAL A 330 7.77 19.46 -15.01
CA VAL A 330 9.04 18.86 -14.59
C VAL A 330 8.82 18.19 -13.23
N GLU A 331 8.97 16.85 -13.18
CA GLU A 331 8.77 16.08 -11.94
C GLU A 331 10.07 15.97 -11.16
N THR A 332 11.15 15.58 -11.85
CA THR A 332 12.43 15.31 -11.19
C THR A 332 13.58 15.62 -12.15
N ILE A 333 14.67 16.13 -11.61
CA ILE A 333 15.93 16.37 -12.32
C ILE A 333 16.96 15.43 -11.72
N SER A 334 17.74 14.73 -12.58
CA SER A 334 18.84 13.89 -12.11
C SER A 334 19.88 14.74 -11.38
N PRO A 335 20.37 14.33 -10.21
CA PRO A 335 21.38 15.09 -9.48
C PRO A 335 22.74 15.13 -10.19
N ASP A 336 22.98 14.16 -11.09
CA ASP A 336 24.26 13.98 -11.76
C ASP A 336 24.12 14.02 -13.29
N THR A 337 25.19 14.40 -13.96
CA THR A 337 25.31 14.31 -15.42
C THR A 337 25.60 12.88 -15.87
N ILE A 338 25.03 12.51 -17.00
CA ILE A 338 25.22 11.21 -17.61
C ILE A 338 25.94 11.42 -18.95
N GLN A 339 26.92 10.58 -19.23
CA GLN A 339 27.63 10.53 -20.46
C GLN A 339 26.77 9.87 -21.55
N ASP A 340 26.72 10.44 -22.74
CA ASP A 340 26.01 9.86 -23.89
C ASP A 340 26.76 8.63 -24.41
N GLU A 341 26.11 7.49 -24.49
CA GLU A 341 26.68 6.23 -24.96
C GLU A 341 27.15 6.31 -26.44
N ALA A 342 26.47 7.13 -27.25
CA ALA A 342 26.78 7.30 -28.67
C ALA A 342 27.86 8.35 -28.91
N LYS A 343 28.02 9.32 -28.00
CA LYS A 343 28.98 10.42 -28.08
C LYS A 343 29.62 10.64 -26.71
N PRO A 344 30.73 9.95 -26.40
CA PRO A 344 31.34 9.99 -25.06
C PRO A 344 31.80 11.38 -24.59
N ASP A 345 31.93 12.33 -25.47
CA ASP A 345 32.32 13.71 -25.14
C ASP A 345 31.14 14.59 -24.70
N LEU A 346 29.89 14.08 -24.81
CA LEU A 346 28.70 14.82 -24.45
C LEU A 346 28.13 14.33 -23.13
N TYR A 347 27.91 15.26 -22.22
CA TYR A 347 27.24 15.06 -20.96
C TYR A 347 25.88 15.75 -20.97
N TYR A 348 24.87 15.13 -20.35
CA TYR A 348 23.54 15.69 -20.23
C TYR A 348 22.94 15.37 -18.87
N TYR A 349 22.01 16.20 -18.43
CA TYR A 349 21.12 15.92 -17.30
C TYR A 349 19.86 15.22 -17.77
N ARG A 350 19.39 14.22 -17.03
CA ARG A 350 18.06 13.64 -17.25
C ARG A 350 17.03 14.44 -16.49
N VAL A 351 16.04 14.94 -17.21
CA VAL A 351 14.89 15.64 -16.66
C VAL A 351 13.65 14.81 -16.96
N PHE A 352 12.90 14.47 -15.93
CA PHE A 352 11.67 13.71 -16.07
C PHE A 352 10.49 14.68 -16.11
N ILE A 353 9.71 14.63 -17.19
CA ILE A 353 8.56 15.49 -17.42
C ILE A 353 7.33 14.61 -17.43
N ARG A 354 6.38 14.87 -16.52
CA ARG A 354 5.09 14.20 -16.46
C ARG A 354 4.06 15.02 -17.23
N THR A 355 3.40 14.38 -18.21
CA THR A 355 2.34 15.04 -18.99
C THR A 355 1.01 15.02 -18.25
N ASP A 356 0.16 16.00 -18.53
CA ASP A 356 -1.20 16.06 -17.97
C ASP A 356 -2.08 14.96 -18.55
N HIS A 357 -1.89 14.62 -19.85
CA HIS A 357 -2.68 13.63 -20.58
C HIS A 357 -1.77 12.77 -21.46
N ASN A 358 -2.30 11.61 -21.89
CA ASN A 358 -1.63 10.67 -22.81
C ASN A 358 -2.13 10.79 -24.24
N TYR A 359 -2.89 11.85 -24.57
CA TYR A 359 -3.44 12.10 -25.89
C TYR A 359 -3.13 13.52 -26.35
N LEU A 360 -2.95 13.69 -27.66
CA LEU A 360 -2.88 15.00 -28.33
C LEU A 360 -4.28 15.42 -28.69
N GLU A 361 -4.63 16.69 -28.50
CA GLU A 361 -5.90 17.27 -28.89
C GLU A 361 -5.68 18.30 -30.00
N ASN A 362 -6.28 18.05 -31.18
CA ASN A 362 -6.19 18.99 -32.29
C ASN A 362 -7.08 20.21 -32.00
N LYS A 363 -6.84 21.34 -32.65
CA LYS A 363 -7.62 22.59 -32.63
C LYS A 363 -9.16 22.38 -32.83
N HIS A 364 -9.56 21.22 -33.37
CA HIS A 364 -10.95 20.82 -33.59
C HIS A 364 -11.49 19.85 -32.49
N GLY A 365 -10.80 19.67 -31.39
CA GLY A 365 -11.24 18.80 -30.27
C GLY A 365 -11.11 17.29 -30.52
N LYS A 366 -10.46 16.86 -31.62
CA LYS A 366 -10.26 15.43 -31.88
C LYS A 366 -9.01 14.92 -31.12
N ARG A 367 -9.20 13.85 -30.36
CA ARG A 367 -8.17 13.24 -29.52
C ARG A 367 -7.42 12.13 -30.24
N PHE A 368 -6.11 12.17 -30.17
CA PHE A 368 -5.20 11.18 -30.74
C PHE A 368 -4.38 10.56 -29.61
N PHE A 369 -4.62 9.28 -29.32
CA PHE A 369 -3.92 8.57 -28.25
C PHE A 369 -2.54 8.14 -28.74
N ASN A 370 -1.51 8.49 -27.98
CA ASN A 370 -0.18 7.98 -28.24
C ASN A 370 -0.11 6.51 -27.75
N ARG A 371 0.09 5.57 -28.68
CA ARG A 371 0.33 4.16 -28.36
C ARG A 371 1.82 4.03 -27.99
N SER A 372 2.10 4.12 -26.68
CA SER A 372 3.42 3.74 -26.19
C SER A 372 3.62 2.25 -26.47
N GLY A 373 4.48 1.91 -27.41
CA GLY A 373 4.82 0.50 -27.64
C GLY A 373 5.46 0.15 -28.96
N ASN A 374 5.57 1.06 -29.93
CA ASN A 374 6.09 0.65 -31.24
C ASN A 374 6.93 1.69 -31.99
N ASP A 375 7.67 2.54 -31.32
CA ASP A 375 8.63 3.41 -32.02
C ASP A 375 10.02 3.26 -31.43
N ARG A 376 10.81 2.39 -32.08
CA ARG A 376 12.29 2.31 -31.92
C ARG A 376 13.02 3.43 -32.66
N HIS A 377 12.34 4.45 -33.13
CA HIS A 377 12.94 5.64 -33.72
C HIS A 377 12.11 6.87 -33.39
N CYS A 378 12.51 7.61 -32.36
CA CYS A 378 12.30 9.03 -32.21
C CYS A 378 13.63 9.75 -32.31
#